data_726bbf82d558ca3214abec7aa41acfda
#
_entry.id   726bbf82d558ca3214abec7aa41acfda
#
_cell.length_a   1.000
_cell.length_b   1.000
_cell.length_c   1.000
_cell.angle_alpha   90.00
_cell.angle_beta   90.00
_cell.angle_gamma   90.00
#
_symmetry.space_group_name_H-M   'P 1'
#
loop_
_entity.id
_entity.type
_entity.pdbx_description
1 polymer ?
#
loop_
_entity_poly.entity_id
_entity_poly.type
_entity_poly.pdbx_seq_one_letter_code
_entity_poly.pdbx_strand_id
1 'polypeptide(L)'
;MMYLKNYVLLTFFIFLVACETGDKEEEKPKELTKEFSEKFSLDKNWSLNVFKSMPSGKVRISSDDQNIYVFDSNGEIKSISKNGKKTWSNKLDTNISTGITLGFNKLLLSSSDGNVFCLEKSSGEILWQYSTEGEILAPPTTDGDIVAIQNIDGRVTAVDLDSGKFRWDYRSVIPNLTLRGTSEPSFYEGFLFVGFANGNLAKIEPRSGVTQWEIPITTSKETSEIGRIVDIDGNFVFSGGIAFVATFQGDIAALDTRSGRFIWKEKISTANDLVSSRGKVILIDEKDQ
;
A
#
# COMPACT_ATOMS: atom_id res chain seq x y z
N MET A 1 16.58 90.76 -10.86
CA MET A 1 16.68 89.85 -9.69
C MET A 1 15.66 88.77 -9.88
N MET A 2 16.11 87.70 -10.43
CA MET A 2 15.21 86.62 -10.92
C MET A 2 15.52 85.32 -10.16
N TYR A 3 14.53 84.84 -9.47
CA TYR A 3 14.65 83.57 -8.75
C TYR A 3 14.33 82.40 -9.71
N LEU A 4 15.31 81.53 -9.91
CA LEU A 4 15.16 80.29 -10.68
C LEU A 4 14.67 79.22 -9.70
N LYS A 5 13.46 78.70 -9.92
CA LYS A 5 12.92 77.50 -9.17
C LYS A 5 13.35 76.26 -9.90
N ASN A 6 14.19 75.50 -9.24
CA ASN A 6 14.52 74.15 -9.68
C ASN A 6 13.37 73.19 -9.35
N TYR A 7 12.77 72.60 -10.37
CA TYR A 7 11.89 71.43 -10.24
C TYR A 7 12.73 70.18 -10.39
N VAL A 8 12.87 69.45 -9.30
CA VAL A 8 13.41 68.07 -9.30
C VAL A 8 12.29 67.15 -9.70
N LEU A 9 12.40 66.56 -10.88
CA LEU A 9 11.49 65.54 -11.39
C LEU A 9 11.95 64.21 -10.82
N LEU A 10 11.20 63.68 -9.81
CA LEU A 10 11.43 62.37 -9.24
C LEU A 10 10.74 61.32 -10.13
N THR A 11 11.49 60.70 -11.04
CA THR A 11 11.00 59.54 -11.82
C THR A 11 11.01 58.29 -10.95
N PHE A 12 9.82 57.88 -10.56
CA PHE A 12 9.59 56.61 -9.84
C PHE A 12 9.64 55.47 -10.88
N PHE A 13 10.74 54.72 -10.89
CA PHE A 13 10.87 53.51 -11.71
C PHE A 13 10.16 52.39 -10.98
N ILE A 14 8.92 52.05 -11.40
CA ILE A 14 8.22 50.86 -10.93
C ILE A 14 8.82 49.67 -11.65
N PHE A 15 9.65 48.90 -10.96
CA PHE A 15 10.04 47.57 -11.41
C PHE A 15 8.83 46.64 -11.23
N LEU A 16 8.10 46.40 -12.32
CA LEU A 16 7.19 45.25 -12.42
C LEU A 16 8.06 43.99 -12.51
N VAL A 17 8.25 43.33 -11.39
CA VAL A 17 8.70 41.93 -11.37
C VAL A 17 7.55 41.11 -11.92
N ALA A 18 7.60 40.79 -13.21
CA ALA A 18 6.77 39.75 -13.79
C ALA A 18 7.20 38.41 -13.12
N CYS A 19 6.38 37.88 -12.23
CA CYS A 19 6.44 36.46 -11.93
C CYS A 19 6.10 35.73 -13.24
N GLU A 20 7.11 35.26 -13.94
CA GLU A 20 6.93 34.17 -14.90
C GLU A 20 6.42 32.94 -14.07
N THR A 21 5.12 32.80 -14.02
CA THR A 21 4.53 31.51 -13.77
C THR A 21 4.88 30.67 -14.98
N GLY A 22 6.01 29.96 -14.90
CA GLY A 22 6.28 28.92 -15.87
C GLY A 22 5.10 27.94 -15.82
N ASP A 23 4.26 27.99 -16.85
CA ASP A 23 3.31 26.94 -17.14
C ASP A 23 4.13 25.66 -17.24
N LYS A 24 4.15 24.87 -16.15
CA LYS A 24 4.51 23.46 -16.27
C LYS A 24 3.43 22.91 -17.20
N GLU A 25 3.79 22.67 -18.46
CA GLU A 25 2.95 21.84 -19.32
C GLU A 25 2.68 20.57 -18.52
N GLU A 26 1.43 20.39 -18.10
CA GLU A 26 0.97 19.10 -17.58
C GLU A 26 1.23 18.11 -18.72
N GLU A 27 2.23 17.24 -18.56
CA GLU A 27 2.46 16.15 -19.48
C GLU A 27 1.19 15.32 -19.50
N LYS A 28 0.41 15.46 -20.57
CA LYS A 28 -0.81 14.67 -20.76
C LYS A 28 -0.44 13.19 -20.81
N PRO A 29 -1.27 12.33 -20.20
CA PRO A 29 -1.09 10.90 -20.31
C PRO A 29 -0.86 10.49 -21.77
N LYS A 30 0.10 9.59 -21.99
CA LYS A 30 0.42 9.12 -23.32
C LYS A 30 -0.80 8.45 -23.94
N GLU A 31 -1.25 8.89 -25.10
CA GLU A 31 -2.38 8.25 -25.77
C GLU A 31 -2.08 6.76 -25.99
N LEU A 32 -3.03 5.92 -25.60
CA LEU A 32 -2.95 4.49 -25.89
C LEU A 32 -2.83 4.31 -27.42
N THR A 33 -1.85 3.54 -27.87
CA THR A 33 -1.70 3.21 -29.28
C THR A 33 -2.96 2.55 -29.79
N LYS A 34 -3.59 3.14 -30.80
CA LYS A 34 -4.85 2.65 -31.41
C LYS A 34 -4.70 1.31 -32.13
N GLU A 35 -3.49 0.81 -32.31
CA GLU A 35 -3.17 -0.41 -33.01
C GLU A 35 -2.55 -1.45 -32.06
N PHE A 36 -3.40 -2.18 -31.34
CA PHE A 36 -2.97 -3.48 -30.82
C PHE A 36 -3.90 -4.56 -31.37
N SER A 37 -3.33 -5.64 -31.84
CA SER A 37 -4.11 -6.81 -32.22
C SER A 37 -4.61 -7.51 -30.96
N GLU A 38 -5.92 -7.66 -30.80
CA GLU A 38 -6.52 -8.47 -29.76
C GLU A 38 -5.97 -9.89 -29.83
N LYS A 39 -5.21 -10.31 -28.80
CA LYS A 39 -4.62 -11.65 -28.75
C LYS A 39 -5.50 -12.67 -28.06
N PHE A 40 -6.51 -12.22 -27.34
CA PHE A 40 -7.52 -13.05 -26.68
C PHE A 40 -8.77 -12.22 -26.42
N SER A 41 -9.91 -12.89 -26.38
CA SER A 41 -11.20 -12.33 -25.95
C SER A 41 -11.57 -12.92 -24.58
N LEU A 42 -12.33 -12.14 -23.80
CA LEU A 42 -12.88 -12.58 -22.54
C LEU A 42 -14.39 -12.75 -22.69
N ASP A 43 -14.88 -13.95 -22.42
CA ASP A 43 -16.31 -14.24 -22.39
C ASP A 43 -16.85 -14.13 -20.96
N LYS A 44 -18.00 -13.49 -20.84
CA LYS A 44 -18.68 -13.32 -19.56
C LYS A 44 -19.51 -14.56 -19.23
N ASN A 45 -19.06 -15.36 -18.27
CA ASN A 45 -19.78 -16.56 -17.85
C ASN A 45 -21.01 -16.23 -16.99
N TRP A 46 -20.87 -15.30 -16.04
CA TRP A 46 -21.97 -14.87 -15.17
C TRP A 46 -21.72 -13.48 -14.58
N SER A 47 -22.74 -12.91 -13.95
CA SER A 47 -22.69 -11.65 -13.24
C SER A 47 -23.62 -11.70 -12.05
N LEU A 48 -23.16 -11.17 -10.91
CA LEU A 48 -23.93 -11.16 -9.67
C LEU A 48 -23.77 -9.81 -8.97
N ASN A 49 -24.89 -9.17 -8.62
CA ASN A 49 -24.87 -8.00 -7.73
C ASN A 49 -24.82 -8.50 -6.29
N VAL A 50 -23.69 -8.31 -5.63
CA VAL A 50 -23.43 -8.87 -4.29
C VAL A 50 -23.83 -7.91 -3.19
N PHE A 51 -23.52 -6.62 -3.35
CA PHE A 51 -23.77 -5.57 -2.36
C PHE A 51 -24.41 -4.34 -3.01
N LYS A 52 -25.09 -3.54 -2.19
CA LYS A 52 -25.67 -2.26 -2.63
C LYS A 52 -24.62 -1.14 -2.67
N SER A 53 -23.59 -1.24 -1.86
CA SER A 53 -22.46 -0.30 -1.79
C SER A 53 -21.15 -1.05 -1.78
N MET A 54 -20.13 -0.48 -2.39
CA MET A 54 -18.77 -1.02 -2.36
C MET A 54 -17.95 -0.23 -1.33
N PRO A 55 -16.97 -0.86 -0.68
CA PRO A 55 -16.00 -0.14 0.13
C PRO A 55 -15.27 0.90 -0.72
N SER A 56 -14.95 2.05 -0.13
CA SER A 56 -14.07 3.03 -0.77
C SER A 56 -12.60 2.61 -0.59
N GLY A 57 -11.76 2.84 -1.61
CA GLY A 57 -10.33 2.53 -1.55
C GLY A 57 -9.93 1.31 -2.36
N LYS A 58 -8.73 0.79 -2.08
CA LYS A 58 -8.17 -0.39 -2.75
C LYS A 58 -8.87 -1.67 -2.26
N VAL A 59 -10.00 -2.02 -2.88
CA VAL A 59 -10.72 -3.25 -2.55
C VAL A 59 -10.08 -4.42 -3.28
N ARG A 60 -9.55 -5.37 -2.53
CA ARG A 60 -9.00 -6.59 -3.09
C ARG A 60 -9.95 -7.76 -2.85
N ILE A 61 -10.40 -8.38 -3.96
CA ILE A 61 -11.20 -9.60 -3.93
C ILE A 61 -10.25 -10.77 -3.77
N SER A 62 -10.57 -11.71 -2.88
CA SER A 62 -9.81 -12.94 -2.70
C SER A 62 -10.57 -14.14 -3.23
N SER A 63 -9.87 -15.10 -3.80
CA SER A 63 -10.46 -16.33 -4.33
C SER A 63 -9.52 -17.51 -4.19
N ASP A 64 -10.10 -18.69 -4.03
CA ASP A 64 -9.43 -19.98 -4.17
C ASP A 64 -9.97 -20.74 -5.38
N ASP A 65 -9.70 -22.04 -5.46
CA ASP A 65 -10.15 -22.86 -6.59
C ASP A 65 -11.67 -23.06 -6.63
N GLN A 66 -12.38 -22.85 -5.53
CA GLN A 66 -13.81 -23.12 -5.42
C GLN A 66 -14.66 -21.87 -5.24
N ASN A 67 -14.17 -20.87 -4.48
CA ASN A 67 -14.96 -19.73 -4.04
C ASN A 67 -14.26 -18.40 -4.27
N ILE A 68 -15.07 -17.36 -4.33
CA ILE A 68 -14.70 -15.96 -4.32
C ILE A 68 -15.21 -15.37 -3.01
N TYR A 69 -14.35 -14.63 -2.30
CA TYR A 69 -14.68 -14.01 -1.02
C TYR A 69 -14.74 -12.50 -1.22
N VAL A 70 -15.86 -11.92 -0.83
CA VAL A 70 -16.16 -10.49 -1.02
C VAL A 70 -16.73 -9.90 0.26
N PHE A 71 -16.58 -8.61 0.44
CA PHE A 71 -17.10 -7.90 1.60
C PHE A 71 -17.60 -6.51 1.19
N ASP A 72 -18.46 -5.92 2.02
CA ASP A 72 -18.83 -4.51 1.93
C ASP A 72 -18.26 -3.69 3.10
N SER A 73 -18.37 -2.37 3.00
CA SER A 73 -17.90 -1.45 4.04
C SER A 73 -18.63 -1.61 5.39
N ASN A 74 -19.82 -2.21 5.39
CA ASN A 74 -20.65 -2.36 6.60
C ASN A 74 -20.34 -3.67 7.36
N GLY A 75 -19.33 -4.42 6.95
CA GLY A 75 -18.92 -5.66 7.60
C GLY A 75 -19.65 -6.92 7.09
N GLU A 76 -20.47 -6.83 6.03
CA GLU A 76 -21.05 -8.03 5.43
C GLU A 76 -20.01 -8.75 4.56
N ILE A 77 -19.79 -10.03 4.83
CA ILE A 77 -18.83 -10.88 4.11
C ILE A 77 -19.60 -12.01 3.46
N LYS A 78 -19.28 -12.34 2.22
CA LYS A 78 -19.92 -13.41 1.47
C LYS A 78 -18.89 -14.30 0.80
N SER A 79 -19.15 -15.60 0.82
CA SER A 79 -18.50 -16.57 -0.04
C SER A 79 -19.43 -16.95 -1.18
N ILE A 80 -18.89 -16.90 -2.39
CA ILE A 80 -19.62 -17.15 -3.64
C ILE A 80 -18.83 -18.20 -4.41
N SER A 81 -19.48 -19.28 -4.79
CA SER A 81 -18.84 -20.30 -5.62
C SER A 81 -18.48 -19.74 -7.01
N LYS A 82 -17.54 -20.35 -7.71
CA LYS A 82 -17.17 -19.99 -9.10
C LYS A 82 -18.33 -20.09 -10.10
N ASN A 83 -19.44 -20.72 -9.71
CA ASN A 83 -20.67 -20.77 -10.49
C ASN A 83 -21.67 -19.66 -10.14
N GLY A 84 -21.26 -18.66 -9.34
CA GLY A 84 -22.09 -17.53 -8.96
C GLY A 84 -23.12 -17.80 -7.85
N LYS A 85 -23.06 -18.94 -7.14
CA LYS A 85 -23.96 -19.26 -6.03
C LYS A 85 -23.36 -18.84 -4.69
N LYS A 86 -24.14 -18.13 -3.87
CA LYS A 86 -23.73 -17.83 -2.49
C LYS A 86 -23.63 -19.13 -1.69
N THR A 87 -22.48 -19.38 -1.05
CA THR A 87 -22.23 -20.53 -0.19
C THR A 87 -22.54 -20.21 1.27
N TRP A 88 -22.04 -19.07 1.75
CA TRP A 88 -22.37 -18.54 3.07
C TRP A 88 -22.31 -17.00 3.09
N SER A 89 -22.85 -16.39 4.11
CA SER A 89 -22.61 -14.98 4.46
C SER A 89 -22.58 -14.82 5.97
N ASN A 90 -21.74 -13.90 6.42
CA ASN A 90 -21.63 -13.45 7.80
C ASN A 90 -21.56 -11.93 7.87
N LYS A 91 -21.81 -11.36 9.03
CA LYS A 91 -21.73 -9.93 9.26
C LYS A 91 -20.93 -9.65 10.52
N LEU A 92 -19.90 -8.82 10.37
CA LEU A 92 -19.14 -8.26 11.49
C LEU A 92 -19.78 -6.93 11.91
N ASP A 93 -19.79 -6.65 13.21
CA ASP A 93 -20.29 -5.36 13.76
C ASP A 93 -19.22 -4.28 13.67
N THR A 94 -18.61 -4.13 12.47
CA THR A 94 -17.56 -3.14 12.23
C THR A 94 -17.44 -2.82 10.76
N ASN A 95 -16.78 -1.69 10.47
CA ASN A 95 -16.45 -1.28 9.09
C ASN A 95 -15.13 -1.94 8.65
N ILE A 96 -15.19 -2.83 7.67
CA ILE A 96 -13.99 -3.44 7.09
C ILE A 96 -13.27 -2.40 6.23
N SER A 97 -11.98 -2.21 6.49
CA SER A 97 -11.13 -1.22 5.80
C SER A 97 -10.13 -1.81 4.84
N THR A 98 -9.83 -3.11 4.95
CA THR A 98 -8.79 -3.76 4.16
C THR A 98 -9.35 -4.92 3.35
N GLY A 99 -8.57 -5.39 2.36
CA GLY A 99 -8.89 -6.62 1.63
C GLY A 99 -8.89 -7.86 2.50
N ILE A 100 -9.42 -8.95 1.95
CA ILE A 100 -9.42 -10.26 2.60
C ILE A 100 -8.09 -10.96 2.28
N THR A 101 -7.38 -11.38 3.31
CA THR A 101 -6.26 -12.33 3.15
C THR A 101 -6.76 -13.75 3.32
N LEU A 102 -6.43 -14.58 2.35
CA LEU A 102 -6.81 -15.99 2.31
C LEU A 102 -5.57 -16.85 2.54
N GLY A 103 -5.60 -17.72 3.52
CA GLY A 103 -4.52 -18.67 3.78
C GLY A 103 -4.86 -19.69 4.85
N PHE A 104 -4.31 -20.90 4.75
CA PHE A 104 -4.40 -21.96 5.77
C PHE A 104 -5.84 -22.25 6.24
N ASN A 105 -6.79 -22.30 5.30
CA ASN A 105 -8.23 -22.48 5.54
C ASN A 105 -8.89 -21.35 6.37
N LYS A 106 -8.26 -20.20 6.46
CA LYS A 106 -8.76 -19.03 7.20
C LYS A 106 -8.91 -17.82 6.30
N LEU A 107 -9.78 -16.90 6.68
CA LEU A 107 -9.92 -15.56 6.14
C LEU A 107 -9.50 -14.57 7.21
N LEU A 108 -8.61 -13.66 6.86
CA LEU A 108 -8.17 -12.57 7.72
C LEU A 108 -8.68 -11.25 7.15
N LEU A 109 -9.26 -10.44 8.01
CA LEU A 109 -9.77 -9.11 7.67
C LEU A 109 -9.41 -8.14 8.78
N SER A 110 -9.36 -6.86 8.46
CA SER A 110 -9.21 -5.83 9.48
C SER A 110 -10.15 -4.65 9.24
N SER A 111 -10.38 -3.92 10.31
CA SER A 111 -11.16 -2.69 10.34
C SER A 111 -10.28 -1.49 10.64
N SER A 112 -10.74 -0.30 10.23
CA SER A 112 -10.01 0.95 10.46
C SER A 112 -9.85 1.34 11.92
N ASP A 113 -10.69 0.80 12.80
CA ASP A 113 -10.61 0.98 14.26
C ASP A 113 -9.63 0.02 14.95
N GLY A 114 -8.83 -0.71 14.17
CA GLY A 114 -7.75 -1.55 14.70
C GLY A 114 -8.14 -2.98 15.06
N ASN A 115 -9.32 -3.45 14.69
CA ASN A 115 -9.70 -4.84 14.92
C ASN A 115 -9.28 -5.75 13.76
N VAL A 116 -8.80 -6.93 14.10
CA VAL A 116 -8.47 -8.02 13.17
C VAL A 116 -9.33 -9.21 13.48
N PHE A 117 -9.91 -9.79 12.45
CA PHE A 117 -10.80 -10.94 12.53
C PHE A 117 -10.20 -12.10 11.75
N CYS A 118 -10.21 -13.27 12.37
CA CYS A 118 -9.94 -14.53 11.70
C CYS A 118 -11.24 -15.34 11.63
N LEU A 119 -11.60 -15.72 10.41
CA LEU A 119 -12.80 -16.50 10.15
C LEU A 119 -12.44 -17.87 9.58
N GLU A 120 -13.24 -18.87 9.92
CA GLU A 120 -13.21 -20.16 9.24
C GLU A 120 -13.65 -20.00 7.78
N LYS A 121 -12.81 -20.44 6.86
CA LYS A 121 -13.04 -20.24 5.41
C LYS A 121 -14.31 -20.93 4.91
N SER A 122 -14.64 -22.10 5.47
CA SER A 122 -15.76 -22.94 5.02
C SER A 122 -17.12 -22.43 5.45
N SER A 123 -17.21 -21.79 6.63
CA SER A 123 -18.47 -21.34 7.23
C SER A 123 -18.61 -19.84 7.35
N GLY A 124 -17.49 -19.11 7.40
CA GLY A 124 -17.45 -17.68 7.70
C GLY A 124 -17.62 -17.38 9.20
N GLU A 125 -17.57 -18.39 10.07
CA GLU A 125 -17.63 -18.19 11.52
C GLU A 125 -16.35 -17.53 12.04
N ILE A 126 -16.50 -16.62 13.02
CA ILE A 126 -15.36 -15.95 13.66
C ILE A 126 -14.68 -16.96 14.58
N LEU A 127 -13.41 -17.25 14.31
CA LEU A 127 -12.56 -18.10 15.16
C LEU A 127 -11.97 -17.29 16.32
N TRP A 128 -11.48 -16.10 16.02
CA TRP A 128 -10.97 -15.16 17.01
C TRP A 128 -10.99 -13.73 16.48
N GLN A 129 -10.88 -12.79 17.41
CA GLN A 129 -10.71 -11.36 17.16
C GLN A 129 -9.53 -10.85 17.99
N TYR A 130 -8.72 -9.98 17.42
CA TYR A 130 -7.63 -9.27 18.10
C TYR A 130 -7.79 -7.78 17.88
N SER A 131 -7.58 -6.96 18.91
CA SER A 131 -7.63 -5.50 18.80
C SER A 131 -6.23 -4.92 18.98
N THR A 132 -5.79 -4.11 17.99
CA THR A 132 -4.59 -3.29 18.08
C THR A 132 -4.95 -1.90 18.59
N GLU A 133 -3.96 -1.12 19.00
CA GLU A 133 -4.17 0.27 19.47
C GLU A 133 -4.07 1.31 18.34
N GLY A 134 -4.25 0.93 17.08
CA GLY A 134 -4.05 1.86 15.97
C GLY A 134 -4.80 1.47 14.70
N GLU A 135 -4.96 2.44 13.81
CA GLU A 135 -5.61 2.24 12.52
C GLU A 135 -4.84 1.24 11.65
N ILE A 136 -5.57 0.37 10.96
CA ILE A 136 -5.03 -0.62 10.02
C ILE A 136 -5.54 -0.29 8.62
N LEU A 137 -4.63 -0.09 7.66
CA LEU A 137 -4.95 0.23 6.27
C LEU A 137 -4.48 -0.84 5.28
N ALA A 138 -3.63 -1.76 5.71
CA ALA A 138 -3.19 -2.91 4.90
C ALA A 138 -3.80 -4.21 5.41
N PRO A 139 -4.10 -5.16 4.52
CA PRO A 139 -4.56 -6.48 4.94
C PRO A 139 -3.53 -7.17 5.85
N PRO A 140 -3.95 -7.87 6.91
CA PRO A 140 -3.06 -8.73 7.67
C PRO A 140 -2.53 -9.84 6.78
N THR A 141 -1.32 -10.34 7.03
CA THR A 141 -0.72 -11.44 6.28
C THR A 141 -0.33 -12.59 7.20
N THR A 142 -0.17 -13.81 6.66
CA THR A 142 0.18 -14.99 7.46
C THR A 142 1.12 -15.95 6.72
N ASP A 143 2.00 -16.61 7.47
CA ASP A 143 2.87 -17.70 6.99
C ASP A 143 2.35 -19.09 7.43
N GLY A 144 1.22 -19.15 8.15
CA GLY A 144 0.64 -20.35 8.70
C GLY A 144 0.93 -20.60 10.20
N ASP A 145 1.85 -19.83 10.79
CA ASP A 145 2.15 -19.87 12.24
C ASP A 145 1.66 -18.58 12.91
N ILE A 146 1.99 -17.41 12.31
CA ILE A 146 1.57 -16.11 12.82
C ILE A 146 0.73 -15.34 11.81
N VAL A 147 0.02 -14.34 12.32
CA VAL A 147 -0.60 -13.26 11.54
C VAL A 147 0.16 -11.97 11.84
N ALA A 148 0.72 -11.36 10.82
CA ALA A 148 1.37 -10.06 10.93
C ALA A 148 0.39 -8.93 10.57
N ILE A 149 0.30 -7.93 11.45
CA ILE A 149 -0.62 -6.81 11.38
C ILE A 149 0.21 -5.53 11.43
N GLN A 150 0.04 -4.65 10.46
CA GLN A 150 0.72 -3.35 10.44
C GLN A 150 -0.25 -2.22 10.70
N ASN A 151 0.07 -1.38 11.69
CA ASN A 151 -0.65 -0.15 11.98
C ASN A 151 0.00 1.06 11.28
N ILE A 152 -0.78 2.10 11.05
CA ILE A 152 -0.28 3.32 10.38
C ILE A 152 0.79 4.07 11.20
N ASP A 153 0.89 3.80 12.49
CA ASP A 153 1.88 4.40 13.41
C ASP A 153 3.26 3.71 13.36
N GLY A 154 3.47 2.80 12.41
CA GLY A 154 4.71 2.05 12.24
C GLY A 154 4.87 0.85 13.16
N ARG A 155 3.82 0.45 13.88
CA ARG A 155 3.80 -0.78 14.68
C ARG A 155 3.48 -1.98 13.80
N VAL A 156 4.18 -3.08 14.00
CA VAL A 156 3.89 -4.40 13.44
C VAL A 156 3.63 -5.34 14.61
N THR A 157 2.44 -5.89 14.67
CA THR A 157 2.03 -6.85 15.72
C THR A 157 1.91 -8.23 15.11
N ALA A 158 2.48 -9.23 15.76
CA ALA A 158 2.27 -10.62 15.41
C ALA A 158 1.38 -11.31 16.45
N VAL A 159 0.40 -12.03 15.95
CA VAL A 159 -0.46 -12.90 16.76
C VAL A 159 -0.42 -14.32 16.21
N ASP A 160 -0.68 -15.28 17.05
CA ASP A 160 -0.79 -16.70 16.68
C ASP A 160 -1.98 -16.92 15.73
N LEU A 161 -1.77 -17.61 14.62
CA LEU A 161 -2.82 -17.79 13.59
C LEU A 161 -4.01 -18.59 14.12
N ASP A 162 -3.81 -19.59 14.97
CA ASP A 162 -4.88 -20.46 15.42
C ASP A 162 -5.68 -19.87 16.59
N SER A 163 -5.02 -19.16 17.49
CA SER A 163 -5.62 -18.66 18.72
C SER A 163 -5.82 -17.15 18.80
N GLY A 164 -5.22 -16.37 17.90
CA GLY A 164 -5.22 -14.91 17.96
C GLY A 164 -4.42 -14.32 19.13
N LYS A 165 -3.64 -15.14 19.85
CA LYS A 165 -2.86 -14.67 21.00
C LYS A 165 -1.64 -13.90 20.55
N PHE A 166 -1.35 -12.80 21.26
CA PHE A 166 -0.15 -11.98 21.06
C PHE A 166 1.14 -12.82 21.10
N ARG A 167 2.04 -12.58 20.17
CA ARG A 167 3.37 -13.19 20.09
C ARG A 167 4.46 -12.15 20.35
N TRP A 168 4.52 -11.11 19.55
CA TRP A 168 5.48 -10.01 19.63
C TRP A 168 4.97 -8.76 18.93
N ASP A 169 5.61 -7.65 19.18
CA ASP A 169 5.47 -6.43 18.39
C ASP A 169 6.84 -5.85 18.04
N TYR A 170 6.86 -5.12 16.92
CA TYR A 170 7.99 -4.35 16.43
C TYR A 170 7.51 -2.95 16.09
N ARG A 171 8.36 -1.93 16.23
CA ARG A 171 8.00 -0.56 15.88
C ARG A 171 9.11 0.16 15.15
N SER A 172 8.83 0.65 13.94
CA SER A 172 9.67 1.60 13.23
C SER A 172 9.25 3.03 13.58
N VAL A 173 10.23 3.94 13.66
CA VAL A 173 9.96 5.36 13.92
C VAL A 173 9.56 6.01 12.60
N ILE A 174 8.32 6.47 12.52
CA ILE A 174 7.77 7.12 11.32
C ILE A 174 7.66 8.64 11.51
N PRO A 175 7.67 9.43 10.42
CA PRO A 175 7.42 10.87 10.46
C PRO A 175 6.02 11.22 10.98
N ASN A 176 5.84 12.46 11.46
CA ASN A 176 4.51 12.96 11.83
C ASN A 176 3.58 13.19 10.63
N LEU A 177 4.14 13.44 9.45
CA LEU A 177 3.40 13.62 8.21
C LEU A 177 3.76 12.48 7.25
N THR A 178 2.75 11.72 6.85
CA THR A 178 2.85 10.57 5.94
C THR A 178 1.70 10.62 4.95
N LEU A 179 1.77 9.87 3.87
CA LEU A 179 0.58 9.52 3.10
C LEU A 179 -0.31 8.64 3.98
N ARG A 180 -1.62 8.73 3.76
CA ARG A 180 -2.54 7.82 4.41
C ARG A 180 -2.63 6.51 3.62
N GLY A 181 -1.54 5.76 3.61
CA GLY A 181 -1.38 4.47 2.96
C GLY A 181 -0.44 3.59 3.76
N THR A 182 -0.41 2.31 3.43
CA THR A 182 0.48 1.33 4.05
C THR A 182 0.63 0.16 3.09
N SER A 183 1.86 -0.24 2.80
CA SER A 183 2.12 -1.46 2.03
C SER A 183 1.70 -2.70 2.83
N GLU A 184 1.30 -3.74 2.14
CA GLU A 184 0.97 -5.01 2.76
C GLU A 184 2.24 -5.72 3.26
N PRO A 185 2.34 -6.10 4.54
CA PRO A 185 3.42 -6.96 5.00
C PRO A 185 3.46 -8.25 4.21
N SER A 186 4.63 -8.76 3.87
CA SER A 186 4.75 -9.90 2.97
C SER A 186 5.76 -10.93 3.48
N PHE A 187 5.39 -12.19 3.45
CA PHE A 187 6.28 -13.30 3.77
C PHE A 187 7.03 -13.75 2.50
N TYR A 188 8.33 -13.85 2.61
CA TYR A 188 9.19 -14.37 1.57
C TYR A 188 10.40 -15.11 2.15
N GLU A 189 10.67 -16.33 1.66
CA GLU A 189 11.79 -17.19 2.12
C GLU A 189 11.87 -17.33 3.65
N GLY A 190 10.70 -17.46 4.33
CA GLY A 190 10.62 -17.66 5.77
C GLY A 190 10.86 -16.40 6.62
N PHE A 191 10.86 -15.22 6.03
CA PHE A 191 10.96 -13.93 6.72
C PHE A 191 9.78 -13.03 6.40
N LEU A 192 9.44 -12.16 7.33
CA LEU A 192 8.48 -11.10 7.15
C LEU A 192 9.18 -9.84 6.65
N PHE A 193 8.66 -9.26 5.57
CA PHE A 193 9.11 -7.98 5.05
C PHE A 193 8.02 -6.94 5.26
N VAL A 194 8.41 -5.74 5.71
CA VAL A 194 7.48 -4.66 6.02
C VAL A 194 8.04 -3.34 5.51
N GLY A 195 7.25 -2.64 4.70
CA GLY A 195 7.54 -1.28 4.26
C GLY A 195 6.91 -0.26 5.20
N PHE A 196 7.60 0.84 5.48
CA PHE A 196 7.14 1.87 6.41
C PHE A 196 7.03 3.25 5.76
N ALA A 197 6.28 4.12 6.41
CA ALA A 197 6.06 5.50 6.00
C ALA A 197 7.30 6.42 6.17
N ASN A 198 8.40 5.91 6.70
CA ASN A 198 9.70 6.59 6.70
C ASN A 198 10.57 6.19 5.49
N GLY A 199 10.03 5.42 4.54
CA GLY A 199 10.75 4.89 3.38
C GLY A 199 11.68 3.72 3.69
N ASN A 200 11.59 3.13 4.88
CA ASN A 200 12.37 1.97 5.25
C ASN A 200 11.66 0.68 4.87
N LEU A 201 12.45 -0.30 4.45
CA LEU A 201 12.05 -1.70 4.36
C LEU A 201 12.74 -2.47 5.47
N ALA A 202 11.97 -3.22 6.27
CA ALA A 202 12.51 -4.11 7.30
C ALA A 202 12.34 -5.58 6.91
N LYS A 203 13.30 -6.41 7.32
CA LYS A 203 13.24 -7.87 7.31
C LYS A 203 13.23 -8.37 8.75
N ILE A 204 12.19 -9.10 9.11
CA ILE A 204 11.91 -9.52 10.49
C ILE A 204 11.82 -11.05 10.54
N GLU A 205 12.39 -11.66 11.56
CA GLU A 205 12.24 -13.08 11.84
C GLU A 205 10.84 -13.33 12.44
N PRO A 206 9.97 -14.17 11.81
CA PRO A 206 8.55 -14.24 12.15
C PRO A 206 8.24 -14.75 13.56
N ARG A 207 9.04 -15.67 14.08
CA ARG A 207 8.76 -16.30 15.37
C ARG A 207 9.10 -15.44 16.57
N SER A 208 10.16 -14.61 16.43
CA SER A 208 10.71 -13.83 17.54
C SER A 208 10.47 -12.33 17.40
N GLY A 209 10.14 -11.83 16.21
CA GLY A 209 10.07 -10.40 15.93
C GLY A 209 11.44 -9.72 15.81
N VAL A 210 12.53 -10.49 15.82
CA VAL A 210 13.89 -9.93 15.71
C VAL A 210 14.15 -9.42 14.31
N THR A 211 14.45 -8.12 14.20
CA THR A 211 14.80 -7.49 12.93
C THR A 211 16.19 -7.93 12.48
N GLN A 212 16.26 -8.51 11.30
CA GLN A 212 17.51 -8.88 10.66
C GLN A 212 18.24 -7.66 10.08
N TRP A 213 17.47 -6.79 9.45
CA TRP A 213 17.88 -5.48 8.97
C TRP A 213 16.66 -4.58 8.73
N GLU A 214 16.86 -3.28 8.84
CA GLU A 214 15.95 -2.24 8.40
C GLU A 214 16.77 -1.19 7.65
N ILE A 215 16.41 -0.86 6.43
CA ILE A 215 17.19 0.01 5.55
C ILE A 215 16.29 1.04 4.86
N PRO A 216 16.75 2.28 4.69
CA PRO A 216 16.03 3.28 3.92
C PRO A 216 16.14 2.99 2.42
N ILE A 217 15.00 2.82 1.74
CA ILE A 217 14.95 2.73 0.28
C ILE A 217 15.24 4.10 -0.31
N THR A 218 14.64 5.13 0.24
CA THR A 218 14.91 6.52 -0.13
C THR A 218 15.17 7.34 1.13
N THR A 219 16.11 8.28 1.03
CA THR A 219 16.33 9.31 2.04
C THR A 219 16.08 10.66 1.38
N SER A 220 15.04 11.36 1.81
CA SER A 220 14.75 12.69 1.30
C SER A 220 15.80 13.70 1.77
N LYS A 221 16.23 14.58 0.84
CA LYS A 221 17.09 15.74 1.12
C LYS A 221 16.30 17.05 1.22
N GLU A 222 14.98 16.97 1.04
CA GLU A 222 14.10 18.12 1.05
C GLU A 222 14.00 18.75 2.44
N THR A 223 13.83 20.07 2.47
CA THR A 223 13.72 20.83 3.71
C THR A 223 12.28 20.98 4.20
N SER A 224 11.30 20.92 3.29
CA SER A 224 9.89 20.99 3.61
C SER A 224 9.37 19.65 4.14
N GLU A 225 8.38 19.67 5.03
CA GLU A 225 7.75 18.44 5.55
C GLU A 225 7.10 17.62 4.44
N ILE A 226 6.43 18.27 3.49
CA ILE A 226 5.79 17.60 2.35
C ILE A 226 6.85 16.94 1.45
N GLY A 227 7.98 17.61 1.19
CA GLY A 227 9.05 17.04 0.38
C GLY A 227 9.81 15.89 1.06
N ARG A 228 9.59 15.67 2.37
CA ARG A 228 10.19 14.56 3.12
C ARG A 228 9.34 13.29 3.13
N ILE A 229 8.12 13.34 2.59
CA ILE A 229 7.26 12.16 2.50
C ILE A 229 7.89 11.18 1.50
N VAL A 230 8.32 10.02 1.98
CA VAL A 230 8.99 8.98 1.18
C VAL A 230 8.41 7.58 1.48
N ASP A 231 7.12 7.55 1.73
CA ASP A 231 6.40 6.37 2.20
C ASP A 231 6.49 5.19 1.23
N ILE A 232 6.56 3.97 1.77
CA ILE A 232 6.35 2.73 1.02
C ILE A 232 4.88 2.37 1.16
N ASP A 233 4.04 2.83 0.23
CA ASP A 233 2.59 2.60 0.24
C ASP A 233 2.15 1.51 -0.72
N GLY A 234 2.84 1.38 -1.85
CA GLY A 234 2.61 0.31 -2.81
C GLY A 234 3.19 -1.01 -2.33
N ASN A 235 2.56 -2.12 -2.71
CA ASN A 235 3.09 -3.42 -2.42
C ASN A 235 4.37 -3.68 -3.22
N PHE A 236 5.37 -4.22 -2.55
CA PHE A 236 6.62 -4.65 -3.15
C PHE A 236 6.52 -6.10 -3.62
N VAL A 237 7.43 -6.52 -4.50
CA VAL A 237 7.41 -7.87 -5.08
C VAL A 237 8.76 -8.54 -4.97
N PHE A 238 8.76 -9.88 -5.00
CA PHE A 238 9.96 -10.68 -4.89
C PHE A 238 10.16 -11.56 -6.12
N SER A 239 11.42 -11.76 -6.50
CA SER A 239 11.81 -12.72 -7.53
C SER A 239 13.26 -13.14 -7.35
N GLY A 240 13.51 -14.46 -7.20
CA GLY A 240 14.86 -15.03 -7.17
C GLY A 240 15.77 -14.48 -6.08
N GLY A 241 15.27 -14.26 -4.85
CA GLY A 241 16.05 -13.70 -3.74
C GLY A 241 16.24 -12.19 -3.82
N ILE A 242 15.50 -11.51 -4.69
CA ILE A 242 15.52 -10.06 -4.88
C ILE A 242 14.17 -9.48 -4.47
N ALA A 243 14.17 -8.44 -3.64
CA ALA A 243 13.03 -7.59 -3.36
C ALA A 243 13.06 -6.37 -4.28
N PHE A 244 11.94 -6.06 -4.92
CA PHE A 244 11.72 -4.83 -5.67
C PHE A 244 10.73 -3.99 -4.89
N VAL A 245 11.13 -2.77 -4.54
CA VAL A 245 10.35 -1.86 -3.71
C VAL A 245 10.46 -0.44 -4.24
N ALA A 246 9.38 0.31 -4.15
CA ALA A 246 9.35 1.71 -4.57
C ALA A 246 8.80 2.59 -3.45
N THR A 247 9.17 3.86 -3.47
CA THR A 247 8.71 4.87 -2.52
C THR A 247 8.01 6.01 -3.24
N PHE A 248 7.06 6.62 -2.57
CA PHE A 248 6.51 7.89 -3.00
C PHE A 248 7.59 8.99 -2.92
N GLN A 249 7.62 9.90 -3.88
CA GLN A 249 8.63 10.98 -4.03
C GLN A 249 10.10 10.50 -3.96
N GLY A 250 10.33 9.22 -4.24
CA GLY A 250 11.64 8.61 -4.03
C GLY A 250 12.14 7.79 -5.19
N ASP A 251 12.53 6.59 -4.88
CA ASP A 251 13.23 5.68 -5.78
C ASP A 251 12.51 4.34 -5.87
N ILE A 252 12.68 3.64 -6.98
CA ILE A 252 12.52 2.19 -7.05
C ILE A 252 13.88 1.53 -6.85
N ALA A 253 13.92 0.45 -6.10
CA ALA A 253 15.16 -0.28 -5.82
C ALA A 253 14.96 -1.79 -5.94
N ALA A 254 16.02 -2.48 -6.36
CA ALA A 254 16.18 -3.91 -6.23
C ALA A 254 17.22 -4.21 -5.15
N LEU A 255 16.87 -5.10 -4.21
CA LEU A 255 17.69 -5.46 -3.06
C LEU A 255 17.85 -6.96 -2.96
N ASP A 256 19.03 -7.40 -2.59
CA ASP A 256 19.26 -8.77 -2.15
C ASP A 256 18.52 -9.01 -0.81
N THR A 257 17.58 -9.95 -0.79
CA THR A 257 16.71 -10.19 0.39
C THR A 257 17.47 -10.72 1.60
N ARG A 258 18.64 -11.32 1.42
CA ARG A 258 19.46 -11.86 2.51
C ARG A 258 20.23 -10.77 3.24
N SER A 259 20.88 -9.89 2.48
CA SER A 259 21.81 -8.88 3.02
C SER A 259 21.21 -7.48 3.13
N GLY A 260 20.11 -7.20 2.46
CA GLY A 260 19.54 -5.84 2.32
C GLY A 260 20.37 -4.91 1.41
N ARG A 261 21.39 -5.43 0.70
CA ARG A 261 22.21 -4.60 -0.18
C ARG A 261 21.50 -4.27 -1.47
N PHE A 262 21.61 -3.00 -1.89
CA PHE A 262 21.11 -2.57 -3.19
C PHE A 262 21.86 -3.27 -4.33
N ILE A 263 21.10 -3.84 -5.26
CA ILE A 263 21.60 -4.34 -6.55
C ILE A 263 21.59 -3.19 -7.55
N TRP A 264 20.48 -2.46 -7.59
CA TRP A 264 20.34 -1.23 -8.34
C TRP A 264 19.25 -0.33 -7.71
N LYS A 265 19.22 0.93 -8.13
CA LYS A 265 18.29 1.93 -7.66
C LYS A 265 18.09 2.99 -8.74
N GLU A 266 16.84 3.38 -9.00
CA GLU A 266 16.41 4.31 -10.03
C GLU A 266 15.45 5.34 -9.45
N LYS A 267 15.50 6.57 -9.97
CA LYS A 267 14.62 7.67 -9.54
C LYS A 267 13.26 7.56 -10.19
N ILE A 268 12.36 6.81 -9.59
CA ILE A 268 10.97 6.61 -10.02
C ILE A 268 10.08 6.63 -8.79
N SER A 269 9.14 7.59 -8.75
CA SER A 269 8.18 7.76 -7.66
C SER A 269 6.88 7.01 -7.96
N THR A 270 6.39 6.25 -7.01
CA THR A 270 5.06 5.66 -7.06
C THR A 270 4.53 5.32 -5.67
N ALA A 271 3.23 5.49 -5.48
CA ALA A 271 2.47 4.95 -4.34
C ALA A 271 1.63 3.72 -4.74
N ASN A 272 1.76 3.25 -5.99
CA ASN A 272 1.04 2.12 -6.52
C ASN A 272 1.77 0.81 -6.27
N ASP A 273 1.01 -0.29 -6.31
CA ASP A 273 1.55 -1.64 -6.18
C ASP A 273 2.49 -1.98 -7.35
N LEU A 274 3.61 -2.63 -7.03
CA LEU A 274 4.46 -3.28 -8.02
C LEU A 274 3.85 -4.63 -8.41
N VAL A 275 4.00 -5.00 -9.67
CA VAL A 275 3.59 -6.32 -10.18
C VAL A 275 4.77 -6.98 -10.87
N SER A 276 5.00 -8.25 -10.58
CA SER A 276 6.01 -9.05 -11.28
C SER A 276 5.36 -10.07 -12.21
N SER A 277 5.82 -10.11 -13.44
CA SER A 277 5.37 -11.11 -14.42
C SER A 277 6.45 -11.40 -15.44
N ARG A 278 6.70 -12.69 -15.71
CA ARG A 278 7.61 -13.18 -16.76
C ARG A 278 8.99 -12.52 -16.69
N GLY A 279 9.56 -12.40 -15.49
CA GLY A 279 10.89 -11.80 -15.27
C GLY A 279 10.96 -10.29 -15.45
N LYS A 280 9.81 -9.62 -15.45
CA LYS A 280 9.69 -8.16 -15.47
C LYS A 280 9.00 -7.67 -14.21
N VAL A 281 9.40 -6.50 -13.75
CA VAL A 281 8.67 -5.71 -12.74
C VAL A 281 7.95 -4.59 -13.49
N ILE A 282 6.68 -4.43 -13.20
CA ILE A 282 5.79 -3.45 -13.83
C ILE A 282 5.29 -2.54 -12.72
N LEU A 283 5.31 -1.26 -12.96
CA LEU A 283 4.77 -0.23 -12.10
C LEU A 283 4.07 0.85 -12.93
N ILE A 284 3.25 1.64 -12.28
CA ILE A 284 2.70 2.89 -12.81
C ILE A 284 3.28 4.00 -11.93
N ASP A 285 4.01 4.92 -12.51
CA ASP A 285 4.61 6.03 -11.78
C ASP A 285 3.57 7.14 -11.48
N GLU A 286 3.99 8.18 -10.78
CA GLU A 286 3.11 9.33 -10.45
C GLU A 286 2.69 10.16 -11.66
N LYS A 287 3.22 9.88 -12.85
CA LYS A 287 2.86 10.53 -14.12
C LYS A 287 1.95 9.64 -14.98
N ASP A 288 1.46 8.53 -14.43
CA ASP A 288 0.65 7.51 -15.12
C ASP A 288 1.36 6.86 -16.32
N GLN A 289 2.69 6.66 -16.22
CA GLN A 289 3.54 6.03 -17.24
C GLN A 289 4.04 4.64 -16.83
#